data_28caee370f483fd6222b0026037ab110
#
_entry.id   28caee370f483fd6222b0026037ab110
#
_cell.length_a   1.000
_cell.length_b   1.000
_cell.length_c   1.000
_cell.angle_alpha   90.00
_cell.angle_beta   90.00
_cell.angle_gamma   90.00
#
_symmetry.space_group_name_H-M   'P 1'
#
loop_
_entity.id
_entity.type
_entity.pdbx_description
1 polymer ?
#
loop_
_entity_poly.entity_id
_entity_poly.type
_entity_poly.pdbx_seq_one_letter_code
_entity_poly.pdbx_strand_id
1 'polypeptide(L)' 'MKVGDVVRNKNAHPSFNNSRGVFLGMRTFDKDTNPYTCAMVAWFGGRVSPIQTNLIEVVDNVE' A
#
# COMPACT_ATOMS: atom_id res chain seq x y z
N MET A 1 -6.39 8.68 3.24
CA MET A 1 -5.03 8.10 3.23
C MET A 1 -4.07 9.13 2.70
N LYS A 2 -3.03 9.41 3.42
CA LYS A 2 -2.05 10.44 3.08
C LYS A 2 -0.66 9.82 3.00
N VAL A 3 0.20 10.45 2.21
CA VAL A 3 1.60 10.04 2.15
C VAL A 3 2.17 10.06 3.56
N GLY A 4 2.82 8.97 3.94
CA GLY A 4 3.36 8.79 5.27
C GLY A 4 2.48 7.99 6.20
N ASP A 5 1.23 7.75 5.84
CA ASP A 5 0.37 6.91 6.67
C ASP A 5 0.86 5.47 6.67
N VAL A 6 0.75 4.84 7.82
CA VAL A 6 1.03 3.41 7.92
C VAL A 6 -0.22 2.66 7.48
N VAL A 7 -0.03 1.74 6.57
CA VAL A 7 -1.12 0.93 6.01
C VAL A 7 -0.80 -0.54 6.21
N ARG A 8 -1.84 -1.37 6.16
CA ARG A 8 -1.63 -2.80 6.21
C ARG A 8 -2.41 -3.46 5.06
N ASN A 9 -1.88 -4.58 4.62
CA ASN A 9 -2.52 -5.39 3.59
C ASN A 9 -3.60 -6.23 4.26
N LYS A 10 -4.84 -6.02 3.85
CA LYS A 10 -5.97 -6.72 4.45
C LYS A 10 -5.88 -8.23 4.31
N ASN A 11 -5.22 -8.70 3.26
CA ASN A 11 -5.16 -10.12 2.95
C ASN A 11 -3.91 -10.80 3.47
N ALA A 12 -2.99 -10.06 4.08
CA ALA A 12 -1.74 -10.63 4.56
C ALA A 12 -1.88 -11.01 6.02
N HIS A 13 -1.24 -12.12 6.37
CA HIS A 13 -1.18 -12.53 7.76
C HIS A 13 -0.35 -11.51 8.55
N PRO A 14 -0.75 -11.14 9.76
CA PRO A 14 -0.04 -10.10 10.51
C PRO A 14 1.41 -10.42 10.82
N SER A 15 1.77 -11.69 10.82
CA SER A 15 3.15 -12.07 11.10
C SER A 15 4.09 -11.86 9.92
N PHE A 16 3.56 -11.58 8.73
CA PHE A 16 4.41 -11.34 7.56
C PHE A 16 5.03 -9.96 7.63
N ASN A 17 6.30 -9.87 7.24
CA ASN A 17 6.98 -8.58 7.20
C ASN A 17 6.32 -7.61 6.23
N ASN A 18 5.70 -8.13 5.18
CA ASN A 18 5.07 -7.30 4.16
C ASN A 18 3.60 -7.03 4.44
N SER A 19 3.15 -7.29 5.67
CA SER A 19 1.76 -7.03 6.01
C SER A 19 1.49 -5.54 6.24
N ARG A 20 2.52 -4.75 6.54
CA ARG A 20 2.41 -3.32 6.81
C ARG A 20 3.46 -2.57 6.05
N GLY A 21 3.17 -1.31 5.80
CA GLY A 21 4.10 -0.44 5.12
C GLY A 21 3.68 1.01 5.23
N VAL A 22 4.37 1.86 4.51
CA VAL A 22 4.10 3.28 4.49
C VAL A 22 3.56 3.66 3.12
N PHE A 23 2.45 4.36 3.12
CA PHE A 23 1.83 4.83 1.88
C PHE A 23 2.69 5.94 1.27
N LEU A 24 3.06 5.77 0.01
CA LEU A 24 3.91 6.72 -0.70
C LEU A 24 3.14 7.62 -1.66
N GLY A 25 1.88 7.32 -1.90
CA GLY A 25 1.08 8.10 -2.84
C GLY A 25 0.43 7.20 -3.87
N MET A 26 -0.35 7.81 -4.75
CA MET A 26 -1.02 7.08 -5.81
C MET A 26 -0.18 7.17 -7.07
N ARG A 27 -0.25 6.14 -7.89
CA ARG A 27 0.44 6.13 -9.16
C ARG A 27 -0.46 5.52 -10.21
N THR A 28 -0.49 6.15 -11.39
CA THR A 28 -1.28 5.67 -12.51
C THR A 28 -0.38 4.91 -13.46
N PHE A 29 -0.80 3.72 -13.80
CA PHE A 29 -0.13 2.90 -14.81
C PHE A 29 -1.01 2.86 -16.03
N ASP A 30 -0.40 3.01 -17.19
CA ASP A 30 -1.10 2.98 -18.47
C ASP A 30 -0.63 1.76 -19.23
N LYS A 31 -1.53 0.81 -19.37
CA LYS A 31 -1.20 -0.42 -20.09
C LYS A 31 -2.19 -0.54 -21.22
N ASP A 32 -1.71 -0.31 -22.44
CA ASP A 32 -2.52 -0.46 -23.67
C ASP A 32 -3.80 0.37 -23.60
N THR A 33 -3.66 1.64 -23.30
CA THR A 33 -4.76 2.60 -23.24
C THR A 33 -5.81 2.25 -22.18
N ASN A 34 -5.43 1.43 -21.21
CA ASN A 34 -6.32 1.04 -20.14
C ASN A 34 -5.70 1.44 -18.81
N PRO A 35 -5.70 2.74 -18.49
CA PRO A 35 -5.02 3.22 -17.30
C PRO A 35 -5.70 2.74 -16.03
N TYR A 36 -4.89 2.47 -15.03
CA TYR A 36 -5.38 2.14 -13.70
C TYR A 36 -4.48 2.79 -12.66
N THR A 37 -5.05 3.09 -11.51
CA THR A 37 -4.34 3.78 -10.45
C THR A 37 -4.24 2.89 -9.24
N CYS A 38 -3.03 2.78 -8.70
CA CYS A 38 -2.75 1.97 -7.52
C CYS A 38 -2.06 2.80 -6.46
N ALA A 39 -2.15 2.33 -5.24
CA ALA A 39 -1.36 2.89 -4.15
C ALA A 39 0.05 2.32 -4.22
N MET A 40 1.03 3.17 -3.97
CA MET A 40 2.42 2.74 -3.84
C MET A 40 2.73 2.63 -2.36
N VAL A 41 3.31 1.51 -1.96
CA VAL A 41 3.57 1.25 -0.55
C VAL A 41 5.00 0.75 -0.40
N ALA A 42 5.71 1.35 0.55
CA ALA A 42 7.01 0.87 0.97
C ALA A 42 6.79 -0.08 2.16
N TRP A 43 6.85 -1.36 1.87
CA TRP A 43 6.57 -2.37 2.88
C TRP A 43 7.71 -2.50 3.87
N PHE A 44 7.37 -2.78 5.11
CA PHE A 44 8.38 -2.87 6.17
C PHE A 44 9.39 -3.99 5.93
N GLY A 45 9.04 -4.95 5.09
CA GLY A 45 9.98 -5.99 4.69
C GLY A 45 11.04 -5.53 3.70
N GLY A 46 11.01 -4.28 3.26
CA GLY A 46 12.03 -3.74 2.37
C GLY A 46 11.63 -3.65 0.91
N ARG A 47 10.37 -3.89 0.58
CA ARG A 47 9.90 -3.83 -0.79
C ARG A 47 9.05 -2.59 -1.02
N VAL A 48 9.09 -2.09 -2.24
CA VAL A 48 8.17 -1.05 -2.69
C VAL A 48 7.38 -1.65 -3.84
N SER A 49 6.06 -1.64 -3.73
CA SER A 49 5.24 -2.23 -4.77
C SER A 49 3.87 -1.54 -4.82
N PRO A 50 3.22 -1.60 -5.98
CA PRO A 50 1.84 -1.10 -6.09
C PRO A 50 0.86 -2.09 -5.50
N ILE A 51 -0.26 -1.58 -5.03
CA ILE A 51 -1.34 -2.41 -4.53
C ILE A 51 -2.65 -1.66 -4.75
N GLN A 52 -3.71 -2.38 -4.99
CA GLN A 52 -5.02 -1.78 -5.12
C GLN A 52 -5.46 -1.20 -3.78
N THR A 53 -6.07 -0.02 -3.82
CA THR A 53 -6.42 0.68 -2.58
C THR A 53 -7.44 -0.09 -1.75
N ASN A 54 -8.30 -0.88 -2.38
CA ASN A 54 -9.27 -1.67 -1.64
C ASN A 54 -8.65 -2.85 -0.89
N LEU A 55 -7.38 -3.13 -1.11
CA LEU A 55 -6.68 -4.21 -0.42
C LEU A 55 -5.86 -3.73 0.77
N ILE A 56 -5.83 -2.45 1.02
CA ILE A 56 -5.10 -1.90 2.16
C ILE A 56 -6.01 -1.00 2.98
N GLU A 57 -5.61 -0.81 4.22
CA GLU A 57 -6.31 0.11 5.12
C GLU A 57 -5.29 0.82 5.98
N VAL A 58 -5.64 2.03 6.38
CA VAL A 58 -4.77 2.81 7.26
C VAL A 58 -4.80 2.19 8.64
N VAL A 59 -3.62 1.97 9.20
CA VAL A 59 -3.50 1.49 10.57
C VAL A 59 -3.65 2.69 11.49
N ASP A 60 -4.56 2.57 12.44
CA ASP A 60 -4.78 3.65 13.38
C ASP A 60 -3.54 3.80 14.24
N ASN A 61 -2.93 4.94 14.15
CA ASN A 61 -1.65 5.17 14.75
C ASN A 61 -1.80 5.80 16.10
N VAL A 62 -2.46 5.14 16.94
CA VAL A 62 -2.64 5.63 18.28
C VAL A 62 -1.39 5.29 19.07
N GLU A 63 -0.77 6.27 19.51
CA GLU A 63 0.41 6.05 20.27
C GLU A 63 0.15 5.99 21.70
#